data_c1bc9ad40e0f08a4bea460ca1892d94b
#
_entry.id   c1bc9ad40e0f08a4bea460ca1892d94b
#
_cell.length_a   1.000
_cell.length_b   1.000
_cell.length_c   1.000
_cell.angle_alpha   90.00
_cell.angle_beta   90.00
_cell.angle_gamma   90.00
#
_symmetry.space_group_name_H-M   'P 1'
#
loop_
_entity.id
_entity.type
_entity.pdbx_description
1 polymer ?
#
loop_
_entity_poly.entity_id
_entity_poly.type
_entity_poly.pdbx_seq_one_letter_code
_entity_poly.pdbx_strand_id
1 'polypeptide(L)'
;YTLSFAVNRQAVGHPLLPAHQRITNSLSVNGKGKIALITVSNMSGKSTFLRTCGINTVLALAGSVVCASYFKVPVVQVFTSMRISDSLEDNTSSFYAELKRLAAIIKEAENKSDLFLLLDEILRGTNSNDRYIGSVALIKQLTDYEAVSVVATHDLKLADLAADMPGHIDNYHFDVKINGEELYFDYKLTPGICTSLNASILMKKMGIKV
;
A
#
# COMPACT_ATOMS: atom_id res chain seq x y z
N TYR A 1 -26.79 -14.99 -4.80
CA TYR A 1 -26.05 -13.77 -5.16
C TYR A 1 -24.64 -13.90 -4.62
N THR A 2 -23.69 -14.24 -5.48
CA THR A 2 -22.26 -14.19 -5.12
C THR A 2 -21.86 -12.72 -5.15
N LEU A 3 -21.72 -12.09 -3.99
CA LEU A 3 -21.13 -10.76 -3.88
C LEU A 3 -19.65 -10.88 -4.25
N SER A 4 -19.31 -10.58 -5.49
CA SER A 4 -17.91 -10.47 -5.88
C SER A 4 -17.34 -9.22 -5.18
N PHE A 5 -16.39 -9.39 -4.27
CA PHE A 5 -15.64 -8.29 -3.74
C PHE A 5 -14.82 -7.69 -4.89
N ALA A 6 -15.16 -6.48 -5.28
CA ALA A 6 -14.45 -5.79 -6.35
C ALA A 6 -14.25 -4.33 -5.93
N VAL A 7 -12.99 -3.96 -5.75
CA VAL A 7 -12.60 -2.56 -5.57
C VAL A 7 -12.00 -2.08 -6.87
N ASN A 8 -12.81 -1.37 -7.66
CA ASN A 8 -12.39 -0.83 -8.95
C ASN A 8 -12.36 0.70 -8.89
N ARG A 9 -11.25 1.28 -9.28
CA ARG A 9 -11.01 2.71 -9.25
C ARG A 9 -10.32 3.15 -10.53
N GLN A 10 -10.88 4.17 -11.19
CA GLN A 10 -10.26 4.76 -12.37
C GLN A 10 -10.00 6.24 -12.13
N ALA A 11 -8.79 6.68 -12.47
CA ALA A 11 -8.35 8.04 -12.31
C ALA A 11 -8.64 8.63 -10.91
N VAL A 12 -8.40 7.82 -9.85
CA VAL A 12 -8.62 8.26 -8.48
C VAL A 12 -7.51 9.22 -8.04
N GLY A 13 -7.90 10.35 -7.48
CA GLY A 13 -7.01 11.38 -6.96
C GLY A 13 -7.28 11.71 -5.50
N HIS A 14 -6.32 12.33 -4.83
CA HIS A 14 -6.48 12.74 -3.44
C HIS A 14 -7.38 14.00 -3.39
N PRO A 15 -8.52 14.00 -2.69
CA PRO A 15 -9.48 15.11 -2.71
C PRO A 15 -8.92 16.41 -2.15
N LEU A 16 -7.94 16.36 -1.22
CA LEU A 16 -7.32 17.54 -0.62
C LEU A 16 -6.17 18.13 -1.47
N LEU A 17 -5.77 17.48 -2.57
CA LEU A 17 -4.77 18.06 -3.46
C LEU A 17 -5.44 18.94 -4.51
N PRO A 18 -4.86 20.13 -4.80
CA PRO A 18 -5.32 20.98 -5.89
C PRO A 18 -5.36 20.22 -7.22
N ALA A 19 -6.33 20.51 -8.09
CA ALA A 19 -6.53 19.77 -9.34
C ALA A 19 -5.29 19.77 -10.25
N HIS A 20 -4.54 20.87 -10.30
CA HIS A 20 -3.33 21.01 -11.12
C HIS A 20 -2.11 20.26 -10.58
N GLN A 21 -2.11 19.86 -9.31
CA GLN A 21 -1.05 19.07 -8.67
C GLN A 21 -1.43 17.60 -8.50
N ARG A 22 -2.68 17.28 -8.77
CA ARG A 22 -3.26 15.98 -8.50
C ARG A 22 -2.90 15.00 -9.60
N ILE A 23 -2.07 14.02 -9.28
CA ILE A 23 -1.83 12.87 -10.14
C ILE A 23 -2.86 11.79 -9.80
N THR A 24 -3.59 11.34 -10.81
CA THR A 24 -4.60 10.30 -10.65
C THR A 24 -4.05 8.94 -11.04
N ASN A 25 -4.50 7.91 -10.34
CA ASN A 25 -4.10 6.52 -10.58
C ASN A 25 -5.32 5.61 -10.67
N SER A 26 -5.15 4.45 -11.29
CA SER A 26 -6.17 3.42 -11.38
C SER A 26 -5.69 2.16 -10.68
N LEU A 27 -6.58 1.51 -9.92
CA LEU A 27 -6.30 0.24 -9.26
C LEU A 27 -7.56 -0.61 -9.27
N SER A 28 -7.40 -1.88 -9.58
CA SER A 28 -8.48 -2.87 -9.52
C SER A 28 -8.01 -4.04 -8.64
N VAL A 29 -8.76 -4.32 -7.58
CA VAL A 29 -8.52 -5.47 -6.71
C VAL A 29 -9.83 -6.26 -6.64
N ASN A 30 -9.86 -7.40 -7.32
CA ASN A 30 -11.08 -8.17 -7.52
C ASN A 30 -10.97 -9.54 -6.86
N GLY A 31 -11.85 -9.82 -5.92
CA GLY A 31 -11.92 -11.09 -5.20
C GLY A 31 -11.52 -10.95 -3.74
N LYS A 32 -11.89 -11.96 -2.97
CA LYS A 32 -11.50 -12.10 -1.57
C LYS A 32 -10.08 -12.63 -1.44
N GLY A 33 -9.38 -12.26 -0.38
CA GLY A 33 -7.99 -12.65 -0.14
C GLY A 33 -7.02 -12.09 -1.19
N LYS A 34 -7.38 -11.01 -1.86
CA LYS A 34 -6.56 -10.38 -2.89
C LYS A 34 -5.72 -9.26 -2.34
N ILE A 35 -4.48 -9.23 -2.74
CA ILE A 35 -3.49 -8.25 -2.31
C ILE A 35 -2.91 -7.52 -3.52
N ALA A 36 -3.04 -6.20 -3.54
CA ALA A 36 -2.24 -5.36 -4.40
C ALA A 36 -0.94 -5.00 -3.66
N LEU A 37 0.17 -5.61 -4.05
CA LEU A 37 1.49 -5.37 -3.46
C LEU A 37 2.20 -4.29 -4.25
N ILE A 38 2.48 -3.16 -3.60
CA ILE A 38 3.12 -2.00 -4.22
C ILE A 38 4.56 -1.92 -3.77
N THR A 39 5.48 -2.26 -4.67
CA THR A 39 6.91 -2.11 -4.44
C THR A 39 7.37 -0.75 -4.94
N VAL A 40 8.24 -0.08 -4.18
CA VAL A 40 8.60 1.30 -4.50
C VAL A 40 9.99 1.67 -4.01
N SER A 41 10.61 2.63 -4.69
CA SER A 41 11.71 3.43 -4.16
C SER A 41 11.19 4.53 -3.21
N ASN A 42 12.07 5.12 -2.39
CA ASN A 42 11.72 6.23 -1.51
C ASN A 42 11.16 7.43 -2.31
N MET A 43 10.26 8.20 -1.70
CA MET A 43 9.67 9.45 -2.22
C MET A 43 8.73 9.29 -3.42
N SER A 44 8.29 8.10 -3.78
CA SER A 44 7.48 7.81 -4.98
C SER A 44 5.97 8.04 -4.84
N GLY A 45 5.47 8.56 -3.69
CA GLY A 45 4.05 8.89 -3.53
C GLY A 45 3.16 7.76 -2.98
N LYS A 46 3.72 6.60 -2.56
CA LYS A 46 2.97 5.44 -2.06
C LYS A 46 1.99 5.76 -0.93
N SER A 47 2.46 6.45 0.12
CA SER A 47 1.61 6.80 1.27
C SER A 47 0.46 7.73 0.87
N THR A 48 0.72 8.65 -0.08
CA THR A 48 -0.32 9.51 -0.67
C THR A 48 -1.34 8.68 -1.43
N PHE A 49 -0.89 7.68 -2.18
CA PHE A 49 -1.77 6.79 -2.92
C PHE A 49 -2.64 5.92 -1.99
N LEU A 50 -2.06 5.31 -0.94
CA LEU A 50 -2.85 4.57 0.03
C LEU A 50 -3.90 5.46 0.71
N ARG A 51 -3.51 6.67 1.14
CA ARG A 51 -4.46 7.65 1.69
C ARG A 51 -5.55 8.02 0.69
N THR A 52 -5.19 8.20 -0.58
CA THR A 52 -6.16 8.45 -1.67
C THR A 52 -7.17 7.32 -1.77
N CYS A 53 -6.71 6.07 -1.70
CA CYS A 53 -7.58 4.91 -1.68
C CYS A 53 -8.52 4.90 -0.47
N GLY A 54 -7.99 5.13 0.72
CA GLY A 54 -8.74 5.13 1.97
C GLY A 54 -9.81 6.22 2.03
N ILE A 55 -9.41 7.47 1.79
CA ILE A 55 -10.36 8.59 1.91
C ILE A 55 -11.49 8.51 0.88
N ASN A 56 -11.21 8.14 -0.38
CA ASN A 56 -12.27 7.98 -1.36
C ASN A 56 -13.19 6.79 -1.04
N THR A 57 -12.67 5.71 -0.42
CA THR A 57 -13.50 4.62 0.07
C THR A 57 -14.45 5.10 1.18
N VAL A 58 -13.95 5.83 2.17
CA VAL A 58 -14.76 6.39 3.26
C VAL A 58 -15.81 7.35 2.72
N LEU A 59 -15.45 8.25 1.79
CA LEU A 59 -16.38 9.18 1.15
C LEU A 59 -17.48 8.43 0.39
N ALA A 60 -17.15 7.39 -0.37
CA ALA A 60 -18.12 6.57 -1.10
C ALA A 60 -19.10 5.87 -0.14
N LEU A 61 -18.58 5.27 0.94
CA LEU A 61 -19.42 4.60 1.96
C LEU A 61 -20.33 5.58 2.72
N ALA A 62 -19.90 6.83 2.85
CA ALA A 62 -20.71 7.90 3.43
C ALA A 62 -21.74 8.51 2.45
N GLY A 63 -21.81 8.00 1.20
CA GLY A 63 -22.70 8.56 0.17
C GLY A 63 -22.27 9.93 -0.37
N SER A 64 -21.01 10.31 -0.16
CA SER A 64 -20.44 11.57 -0.62
C SER A 64 -19.83 11.43 -2.02
N VAL A 65 -19.46 12.58 -2.62
CA VAL A 65 -18.71 12.61 -3.87
C VAL A 65 -17.29 12.12 -3.67
N VAL A 66 -16.77 11.38 -4.64
CA VAL A 66 -15.40 10.87 -4.67
C VAL A 66 -14.58 11.59 -5.73
N CYS A 67 -13.28 11.66 -5.51
CA CYS A 67 -12.35 12.25 -6.48
C CYS A 67 -11.86 11.16 -7.45
N ALA A 68 -12.73 10.73 -8.36
CA ALA A 68 -12.44 9.69 -9.34
C ALA A 68 -13.35 9.83 -10.56
N SER A 69 -12.92 9.31 -11.73
CA SER A 69 -13.79 9.20 -12.90
C SER A 69 -14.76 8.02 -12.78
N TYR A 70 -14.31 6.97 -12.09
CA TYR A 70 -15.13 5.81 -11.74
C TYR A 70 -14.67 5.23 -10.41
N PHE A 71 -15.62 4.89 -9.54
CA PHE A 71 -15.34 4.28 -8.24
C PHE A 71 -16.41 3.28 -7.87
N LYS A 72 -16.01 2.03 -7.69
CA LYS A 72 -16.88 0.94 -7.23
C LYS A 72 -16.21 0.26 -6.05
N VAL A 73 -16.91 0.19 -4.93
CA VAL A 73 -16.47 -0.48 -3.72
C VAL A 73 -17.68 -1.16 -3.08
N PRO A 74 -17.54 -2.39 -2.56
CA PRO A 74 -18.58 -2.99 -1.74
C PRO A 74 -18.65 -2.28 -0.37
N VAL A 75 -19.66 -2.60 0.42
CA VAL A 75 -19.70 -2.16 1.82
C VAL A 75 -18.57 -2.88 2.55
N VAL A 76 -17.60 -2.13 3.05
CA VAL A 76 -16.40 -2.65 3.70
C VAL A 76 -16.05 -1.86 4.94
N GLN A 77 -15.31 -2.49 5.84
CA GLN A 77 -14.65 -1.83 6.95
C GLN A 77 -13.20 -1.51 6.56
N VAL A 78 -12.84 -0.24 6.62
CA VAL A 78 -11.49 0.21 6.25
C VAL A 78 -10.58 0.20 7.48
N PHE A 79 -9.51 -0.57 7.42
CA PHE A 79 -8.45 -0.54 8.43
C PHE A 79 -7.14 -0.08 7.80
N THR A 80 -6.36 0.66 8.57
CA THR A 80 -5.09 1.19 8.07
C THR A 80 -3.97 0.94 9.07
N SER A 81 -2.80 0.57 8.58
CA SER A 81 -1.53 0.67 9.31
C SER A 81 -0.59 1.52 8.47
N MET A 82 -0.57 2.80 8.77
CA MET A 82 0.28 3.80 8.11
C MET A 82 1.18 4.43 9.17
N ARG A 83 2.21 5.17 8.71
CA ARG A 83 3.16 5.85 9.59
C ARG A 83 2.47 6.45 10.82
N ILE A 84 2.86 5.98 11.97
CA ILE A 84 2.57 6.62 13.24
C ILE A 84 3.69 7.64 13.45
N SER A 85 3.36 8.91 13.65
CA SER A 85 4.35 9.88 14.15
C SER A 85 4.77 9.42 15.55
N ASP A 86 6.08 9.42 15.80
CA ASP A 86 6.59 9.13 17.12
C ASP A 86 5.95 10.13 18.11
N SER A 87 5.10 9.63 18.99
CA SER A 87 4.61 10.38 20.13
C SER A 87 5.67 10.25 21.23
N LEU A 88 6.29 11.35 21.57
CA LEU A 88 7.25 11.41 22.68
C LEU A 88 6.59 11.15 24.06
N GLU A 89 5.26 11.12 24.09
CA GLU A 89 4.47 10.92 25.31
C GLU A 89 4.22 9.44 25.64
N ASP A 90 4.29 8.55 24.63
CA ASP A 90 4.11 7.11 24.84
C ASP A 90 5.48 6.44 25.02
N ASN A 91 5.77 5.97 26.24
CA ASN A 91 6.96 5.16 26.59
C ASN A 91 7.00 3.79 25.89
N THR A 92 6.16 3.55 24.90
CA THR A 92 6.13 2.33 24.09
C THR A 92 6.94 2.52 22.84
N SER A 93 7.83 1.57 22.53
CA SER A 93 8.56 1.54 21.27
C SER A 93 7.54 1.58 20.10
N SER A 94 7.82 2.40 19.09
CA SER A 94 6.99 2.55 17.88
C SER A 94 6.69 1.19 17.22
N PHE A 95 7.63 0.26 17.31
CA PHE A 95 7.47 -1.13 16.86
C PHE A 95 6.39 -1.89 17.63
N TYR A 96 6.36 -1.76 18.96
CA TYR A 96 5.34 -2.44 19.77
C TYR A 96 3.94 -1.87 19.53
N ALA A 97 3.83 -0.57 19.31
CA ALA A 97 2.57 0.07 18.92
C ALA A 97 2.08 -0.42 17.54
N GLU A 98 3.00 -0.59 16.59
CA GLU A 98 2.70 -1.18 15.29
C GLU A 98 2.22 -2.64 15.43
N LEU A 99 2.90 -3.47 16.21
CA LEU A 99 2.50 -4.85 16.47
C LEU A 99 1.10 -4.94 17.09
N LYS A 100 0.77 -4.09 18.06
CA LYS A 100 -0.59 -4.04 18.64
C LYS A 100 -1.65 -3.72 17.59
N ARG A 101 -1.35 -2.77 16.69
CA ARG A 101 -2.27 -2.42 15.59
C ARG A 101 -2.46 -3.58 14.62
N LEU A 102 -1.38 -4.24 14.21
CA LEU A 102 -1.44 -5.41 13.34
C LEU A 102 -2.20 -6.57 14.00
N ALA A 103 -1.99 -6.83 15.30
CA ALA A 103 -2.72 -7.83 16.06
C ALA A 103 -4.23 -7.52 16.09
N ALA A 104 -4.62 -6.26 16.24
CA ALA A 104 -6.03 -5.86 16.18
C ALA A 104 -6.63 -6.09 14.77
N ILE A 105 -5.88 -5.77 13.70
CA ILE A 105 -6.29 -6.03 12.31
C ILE A 105 -6.48 -7.53 12.07
N ILE A 106 -5.53 -8.35 12.51
CA ILE A 106 -5.60 -9.81 12.38
C ILE A 106 -6.85 -10.35 13.08
N LYS A 107 -7.10 -9.92 14.32
CA LYS A 107 -8.28 -10.35 15.10
C LYS A 107 -9.59 -9.99 14.41
N GLU A 108 -9.66 -8.81 13.78
CA GLU A 108 -10.84 -8.45 13.00
C GLU A 108 -10.96 -9.29 11.71
N ALA A 109 -9.83 -9.59 11.04
CA ALA A 109 -9.81 -10.40 9.83
C ALA A 109 -10.23 -11.87 10.07
N GLU A 110 -9.93 -12.43 11.25
CA GLU A 110 -10.41 -13.77 11.65
C GLU A 110 -11.94 -13.86 11.72
N ASN A 111 -12.60 -12.75 12.04
CA ASN A 111 -14.04 -12.74 12.32
C ASN A 111 -14.91 -12.12 11.24
N LYS A 112 -14.31 -11.45 10.26
CA LYS A 112 -15.01 -10.64 9.25
C LYS A 112 -14.36 -10.80 7.88
N SER A 113 -15.20 -10.91 6.84
CA SER A 113 -14.76 -11.06 5.45
C SER A 113 -14.90 -9.80 4.60
N ASP A 114 -15.36 -8.69 5.20
CA ASP A 114 -15.63 -7.41 4.52
C ASP A 114 -14.56 -6.35 4.83
N LEU A 115 -13.30 -6.78 5.01
CA LEU A 115 -12.19 -5.89 5.34
C LEU A 115 -11.49 -5.38 4.10
N PHE A 116 -11.22 -4.08 4.10
CA PHE A 116 -10.32 -3.42 3.18
C PHE A 116 -9.14 -2.81 3.93
N LEU A 117 -7.95 -3.36 3.72
CA LEU A 117 -6.75 -3.05 4.49
C LEU A 117 -5.79 -2.18 3.66
N LEU A 118 -5.26 -1.14 4.28
CA LEU A 118 -4.26 -0.25 3.69
C LEU A 118 -3.02 -0.24 4.61
N LEU A 119 -1.97 -0.93 4.18
CA LEU A 119 -0.77 -1.17 4.97
C LEU A 119 0.44 -0.49 4.33
N ASP A 120 1.06 0.44 5.04
CA ASP A 120 2.24 1.18 4.56
C ASP A 120 3.48 0.79 5.36
N GLU A 121 4.38 0.04 4.72
CA GLU A 121 5.67 -0.37 5.27
C GLU A 121 5.58 -1.07 6.63
N ILE A 122 4.98 -2.25 6.61
CA ILE A 122 4.77 -3.06 7.81
C ILE A 122 6.09 -3.53 8.46
N LEU A 123 6.08 -3.64 9.79
CA LEU A 123 7.15 -4.17 10.65
C LEU A 123 8.49 -3.40 10.52
N ARG A 124 8.43 -2.05 10.46
CA ARG A 124 9.61 -1.21 10.29
C ARG A 124 10.59 -1.24 11.45
N GLY A 125 10.12 -1.43 12.65
CA GLY A 125 10.91 -1.28 13.87
C GLY A 125 11.83 -2.45 14.19
N THR A 126 11.99 -3.44 13.29
CA THR A 126 12.87 -4.59 13.47
C THR A 126 13.93 -4.69 12.35
N ASN A 127 14.84 -5.65 12.48
CA ASN A 127 15.86 -5.91 11.45
C ASN A 127 15.24 -6.42 10.15
N SER A 128 16.01 -6.38 9.06
CA SER A 128 15.50 -6.70 7.71
C SER A 128 15.04 -8.15 7.56
N ASN A 129 15.67 -9.10 8.25
CA ASN A 129 15.30 -10.52 8.17
C ASN A 129 13.98 -10.80 8.88
N ASP A 130 13.83 -10.34 10.13
CA ASP A 130 12.58 -10.50 10.89
C ASP A 130 11.42 -9.77 10.23
N ARG A 131 11.68 -8.58 9.66
CA ARG A 131 10.69 -7.83 8.88
C ARG A 131 10.21 -8.64 7.69
N TYR A 132 11.13 -9.23 6.90
CA TYR A 132 10.76 -10.04 5.75
C TYR A 132 9.91 -11.25 6.17
N ILE A 133 10.39 -12.04 7.14
CA ILE A 133 9.69 -13.22 7.65
C ILE A 133 8.29 -12.85 8.17
N GLY A 134 8.19 -11.81 8.99
CA GLY A 134 6.92 -11.34 9.54
C GLY A 134 5.98 -10.82 8.47
N SER A 135 6.50 -10.11 7.46
CA SER A 135 5.70 -9.61 6.34
C SER A 135 5.13 -10.75 5.48
N VAL A 136 5.94 -11.76 5.18
CA VAL A 136 5.49 -12.97 4.47
C VAL A 136 4.38 -13.67 5.24
N ALA A 137 4.58 -13.87 6.55
CA ALA A 137 3.58 -14.52 7.40
C ALA A 137 2.27 -13.73 7.45
N LEU A 138 2.35 -12.42 7.63
CA LEU A 138 1.17 -11.55 7.66
C LEU A 138 0.41 -11.57 6.34
N ILE A 139 1.11 -11.46 5.19
CA ILE A 139 0.50 -11.48 3.85
C ILE A 139 -0.25 -12.79 3.63
N LYS A 140 0.35 -13.95 3.96
CA LYS A 140 -0.29 -15.27 3.87
C LYS A 140 -1.54 -15.33 4.74
N GLN A 141 -1.43 -14.92 6.00
CA GLN A 141 -2.54 -14.94 6.96
C GLN A 141 -3.72 -14.05 6.50
N LEU A 142 -3.44 -12.85 5.97
CA LEU A 142 -4.48 -11.97 5.44
C LEU A 142 -5.18 -12.56 4.21
N THR A 143 -4.45 -13.31 3.39
CA THR A 143 -5.03 -14.03 2.26
C THR A 143 -5.96 -15.16 2.72
N ASP A 144 -5.52 -15.94 3.73
CA ASP A 144 -6.31 -17.04 4.31
C ASP A 144 -7.60 -16.53 4.96
N TYR A 145 -7.58 -15.33 5.54
CA TYR A 145 -8.76 -14.67 6.11
C TYR A 145 -9.62 -13.92 5.07
N GLU A 146 -9.35 -14.12 3.79
CA GLU A 146 -10.10 -13.48 2.70
C GLU A 146 -10.10 -11.93 2.72
N ALA A 147 -9.20 -11.30 3.47
CA ALA A 147 -9.09 -9.85 3.53
C ALA A 147 -8.54 -9.27 2.23
N VAL A 148 -9.14 -8.18 1.77
CA VAL A 148 -8.63 -7.46 0.60
C VAL A 148 -7.69 -6.35 1.05
N SER A 149 -6.47 -6.34 0.49
CA SER A 149 -5.42 -5.47 1.00
C SER A 149 -4.68 -4.73 -0.10
N VAL A 150 -4.25 -3.51 0.21
CA VAL A 150 -3.20 -2.79 -0.54
C VAL A 150 -2.01 -2.62 0.40
N VAL A 151 -0.91 -3.25 0.05
CA VAL A 151 0.31 -3.29 0.87
C VAL A 151 1.42 -2.56 0.13
N ALA A 152 1.96 -1.52 0.72
CA ALA A 152 3.13 -0.81 0.18
C ALA A 152 4.40 -1.19 0.97
N THR A 153 5.48 -1.48 0.25
CA THR A 153 6.74 -1.93 0.84
C THR A 153 7.96 -1.47 0.05
N HIS A 154 9.09 -1.33 0.73
CA HIS A 154 10.40 -1.17 0.10
C HIS A 154 11.14 -2.50 -0.10
N ASP A 155 10.65 -3.58 0.47
CA ASP A 155 11.26 -4.89 0.33
C ASP A 155 10.82 -5.53 -0.99
N LEU A 156 11.71 -5.47 -1.98
CA LEU A 156 11.46 -6.03 -3.31
C LEU A 156 11.31 -7.56 -3.29
N LYS A 157 11.88 -8.25 -2.29
CA LYS A 157 11.76 -9.70 -2.16
C LYS A 157 10.32 -10.16 -1.92
N LEU A 158 9.49 -9.30 -1.31
CA LEU A 158 8.07 -9.61 -1.12
C LEU A 158 7.30 -9.75 -2.45
N ALA A 159 7.81 -9.17 -3.53
CA ALA A 159 7.19 -9.30 -4.85
C ALA A 159 7.21 -10.74 -5.38
N ASP A 160 8.17 -11.55 -4.93
CA ASP A 160 8.30 -12.96 -5.31
C ASP A 160 7.12 -13.80 -4.79
N LEU A 161 6.42 -13.34 -3.75
CA LEU A 161 5.22 -13.99 -3.23
C LEU A 161 4.08 -14.12 -4.26
N ALA A 162 4.06 -13.29 -5.29
CA ALA A 162 3.09 -13.43 -6.38
C ALA A 162 3.25 -14.74 -7.16
N ALA A 163 4.48 -15.27 -7.24
CA ALA A 163 4.76 -16.58 -7.82
C ALA A 163 4.35 -17.73 -6.89
N ASP A 164 4.53 -17.55 -5.57
CA ASP A 164 4.18 -18.55 -4.57
C ASP A 164 2.67 -18.64 -4.32
N MET A 165 1.95 -17.53 -4.55
CA MET A 165 0.53 -17.39 -4.28
C MET A 165 -0.21 -16.88 -5.54
N PRO A 166 -0.21 -17.67 -6.64
CA PRO A 166 -0.77 -17.24 -7.92
C PRO A 166 -2.25 -16.91 -7.80
N GLY A 167 -2.63 -15.79 -8.37
CA GLY A 167 -4.01 -15.34 -8.34
C GLY A 167 -4.43 -14.63 -7.05
N HIS A 168 -3.59 -14.52 -6.03
CA HIS A 168 -3.86 -13.77 -4.81
C HIS A 168 -3.11 -12.43 -4.74
N ILE A 169 -1.92 -12.35 -5.30
CA ILE A 169 -1.06 -11.18 -5.23
C ILE A 169 -0.86 -10.60 -6.63
N ASP A 170 -1.20 -9.34 -6.79
CA ASP A 170 -0.90 -8.55 -7.98
C ASP A 170 0.17 -7.51 -7.63
N ASN A 171 1.31 -7.56 -8.33
CA ASN A 171 2.40 -6.62 -8.14
C ASN A 171 2.17 -5.32 -8.90
N TYR A 172 2.44 -4.21 -8.22
CA TYR A 172 2.47 -2.86 -8.76
C TYR A 172 3.71 -2.12 -8.30
N HIS A 173 4.06 -1.05 -9.00
CA HIS A 173 5.18 -0.20 -8.58
C HIS A 173 4.96 1.25 -9.01
N PHE A 174 5.71 2.13 -8.36
CA PHE A 174 5.91 3.50 -8.81
C PHE A 174 7.33 3.64 -9.33
N ASP A 175 7.47 4.12 -10.56
CA ASP A 175 8.76 4.33 -11.17
C ASP A 175 9.35 5.68 -10.84
N VAL A 176 10.69 5.71 -10.84
CA VAL A 176 11.46 6.94 -10.86
C VAL A 176 12.14 7.03 -12.22
N LYS A 177 11.82 8.06 -12.97
CA LYS A 177 12.43 8.32 -14.27
C LYS A 177 13.67 9.17 -14.09
N ILE A 178 14.68 8.88 -14.88
CA ILE A 178 15.92 9.63 -14.93
C ILE A 178 15.89 10.48 -16.21
N ASN A 179 16.00 11.78 -16.08
CA ASN A 179 16.14 12.70 -17.22
C ASN A 179 17.47 13.43 -17.07
N GLY A 180 18.50 12.94 -17.80
CA GLY A 180 19.88 13.38 -17.59
C GLY A 180 20.38 13.06 -16.18
N GLU A 181 20.69 14.09 -15.39
CA GLU A 181 21.09 13.95 -13.99
C GLU A 181 19.94 14.14 -12.99
N GLU A 182 18.74 14.42 -13.46
CA GLU A 182 17.59 14.70 -12.59
C GLU A 182 16.68 13.48 -12.43
N LEU A 183 16.23 13.27 -11.19
CA LEU A 183 15.21 12.26 -10.87
C LEU A 183 13.84 12.90 -11.01
N TYR A 184 13.00 12.31 -11.84
CA TYR A 184 11.62 12.72 -12.05
C TYR A 184 10.66 11.65 -11.54
N PHE A 185 9.72 12.06 -10.71
CA PHE A 185 8.66 11.21 -10.16
C PHE A 185 7.37 11.55 -10.88
N ASP A 186 6.84 10.62 -11.68
CA ASP A 186 5.56 10.82 -12.36
C ASP A 186 4.37 10.41 -11.47
N TYR A 187 4.65 9.78 -10.34
CA TYR A 187 3.66 9.29 -9.37
C TYR A 187 2.58 8.40 -10.00
N LYS A 188 2.92 7.67 -11.06
CA LYS A 188 2.02 6.75 -11.75
C LYS A 188 2.22 5.34 -11.28
N LEU A 189 1.10 4.72 -10.86
CA LEU A 189 1.06 3.31 -10.49
C LEU A 189 1.08 2.45 -11.74
N THR A 190 2.05 1.57 -11.85
CA THR A 190 2.29 0.68 -13.00
C THR A 190 2.23 -0.78 -12.53
N PRO A 191 1.59 -1.69 -13.29
CA PRO A 191 1.66 -3.13 -13.01
C PRO A 191 3.08 -3.68 -13.10
N GLY A 192 3.40 -4.67 -12.26
CA GLY A 192 4.71 -5.34 -12.24
C GLY A 192 5.58 -4.93 -11.06
N ILE A 193 6.83 -5.38 -11.09
CA ILE A 193 7.81 -5.19 -10.02
C ILE A 193 8.72 -4.01 -10.36
N CYS A 194 9.07 -3.21 -9.36
CA CYS A 194 10.03 -2.13 -9.52
C CYS A 194 11.44 -2.70 -9.83
N THR A 195 11.97 -2.35 -10.99
CA THR A 195 13.32 -2.79 -11.42
C THR A 195 14.38 -1.71 -11.25
N SER A 196 14.00 -0.49 -10.91
CA SER A 196 14.91 0.65 -10.84
C SER A 196 15.50 0.83 -9.44
N LEU A 197 16.83 0.62 -9.32
CA LEU A 197 17.61 0.89 -8.11
C LEU A 197 18.11 2.35 -8.10
N ASN A 198 17.22 3.28 -7.74
CA ASN A 198 17.54 4.71 -7.86
C ASN A 198 18.21 5.32 -6.62
N ALA A 199 18.27 4.59 -5.49
CA ALA A 199 18.89 5.09 -4.26
C ALA A 199 20.39 5.38 -4.43
N SER A 200 21.11 4.53 -5.16
CA SER A 200 22.54 4.72 -5.42
C SER A 200 22.84 5.95 -6.28
N ILE A 201 21.96 6.27 -7.22
CA ILE A 201 22.08 7.48 -8.06
C ILE A 201 21.89 8.74 -7.21
N LEU A 202 20.89 8.72 -6.32
CA LEU A 202 20.68 9.81 -5.37
C LEU A 202 21.87 9.98 -4.43
N MET A 203 22.41 8.89 -3.90
CA MET A 203 23.60 8.92 -3.04
C MET A 203 24.80 9.50 -3.77
N LYS A 204 25.06 9.08 -5.01
CA LYS A 204 26.14 9.67 -5.86
C LYS A 204 25.94 11.16 -6.05
N LYS A 205 24.71 11.61 -6.36
CA LYS A 205 24.38 13.02 -6.56
C LYS A 205 24.62 13.87 -5.29
N MET A 206 24.42 13.27 -4.11
CA MET A 206 24.71 13.92 -2.82
C MET A 206 26.19 13.82 -2.41
N GLY A 207 27.07 13.31 -3.29
CA GLY A 207 28.50 13.21 -3.04
C GLY A 207 28.93 11.95 -2.29
N ILE A 208 27.99 11.01 -2.06
CA ILE A 208 28.32 9.72 -1.42
C ILE A 208 28.89 8.80 -2.50
N LYS A 209 30.11 8.31 -2.27
CA LYS A 209 30.78 7.37 -3.20
C LYS A 209 30.20 5.96 -2.98
N VAL A 210 29.26 5.55 -3.81
CA VAL A 210 28.66 4.20 -3.90
C VAL A 210 28.97 3.59 -5.26
#